data_0d61c4bb598114aed6e5220bf0864554
#
_entry.id   0d61c4bb598114aed6e5220bf0864554
#
_cell.length_a   1.000
_cell.length_b   1.000
_cell.length_c   1.000
_cell.angle_alpha   90.00
_cell.angle_beta   90.00
_cell.angle_gamma   90.00
#
_symmetry.space_group_name_H-M   'P 1'
#
loop_
_entity.id
_entity.type
_entity.pdbx_description
1 polymer ?
#
loop_
_entity_poly.entity_id
_entity_poly.type
_entity_poly.pdbx_seq_one_letter_code
_entity_poly.pdbx_strand_id
1 'polypeptide(L)'
;MENRQTHRLYTNFAIECRAVLQDQGSTFATPAMMKNISRGGAYLECDTEPQLFQGEIGHFTFSAPAGQQEMGDVRLAAKARVCRLDRHHGDRASFGLAVEFLSGPLIFYQK
;
A
#
# COMPACT_ATOMS: atom_id res chain seq x y z
N MET A 1 -18.19 -18.56 15.69
CA MET A 1 -18.31 -17.69 14.59
C MET A 1 -17.23 -16.61 14.67
N GLU A 2 -16.66 -16.37 13.60
CA GLU A 2 -15.65 -15.39 13.51
C GLU A 2 -16.21 -14.00 13.65
N ASN A 3 -15.64 -13.23 14.51
CA ASN A 3 -16.12 -11.90 14.74
C ASN A 3 -15.06 -10.89 14.32
N ARG A 4 -15.23 -10.37 13.15
CA ARG A 4 -14.26 -9.46 12.60
C ARG A 4 -14.52 -8.07 13.04
N GLN A 5 -13.53 -7.45 13.62
CA GLN A 5 -13.62 -6.05 13.99
C GLN A 5 -13.43 -5.16 12.79
N THR A 6 -12.65 -5.59 11.82
CA THR A 6 -12.42 -4.81 10.62
C THR A 6 -12.80 -5.63 9.41
N HIS A 7 -13.39 -4.96 8.46
CA HIS A 7 -13.70 -5.59 7.18
C HIS A 7 -12.50 -5.45 6.29
N ARG A 8 -12.11 -6.58 5.73
CA ARG A 8 -10.99 -6.64 4.82
C ARG A 8 -11.52 -6.80 3.42
N LEU A 9 -11.18 -5.88 2.55
CA LEU A 9 -11.60 -5.94 1.17
C LEU A 9 -10.51 -6.62 0.37
N TYR A 10 -10.86 -7.75 -0.20
CA TYR A 10 -9.95 -8.45 -1.10
C TYR A 10 -10.13 -7.86 -2.47
N THR A 11 -9.10 -7.23 -2.93
CA THR A 11 -9.13 -6.51 -4.18
C THR A 11 -8.04 -7.05 -5.08
N ASN A 12 -7.93 -6.48 -6.24
CA ASN A 12 -6.84 -6.81 -7.14
C ASN A 12 -6.82 -5.72 -8.19
N PHE A 13 -6.37 -4.54 -7.79
CA PHE A 13 -6.35 -3.43 -8.71
C PHE A 13 -5.01 -2.72 -8.64
N ALA A 14 -4.63 -2.14 -9.77
CA ALA A 14 -3.36 -1.47 -9.90
C ALA A 14 -3.38 -0.13 -9.20
N ILE A 15 -2.29 0.19 -8.53
CA ILE A 15 -2.11 1.48 -7.87
C ILE A 15 -0.69 1.97 -8.06
N GLU A 16 -0.51 3.22 -7.72
CA GLU A 16 0.81 3.80 -7.54
C GLU A 16 1.01 3.95 -6.04
N CYS A 17 2.05 3.34 -5.50
CA CYS A 17 2.36 3.42 -4.09
C CYS A 17 3.54 4.37 -3.89
N ARG A 18 3.37 5.37 -3.05
CA ARG A 18 4.42 6.31 -2.72
C ARG A 18 4.56 6.41 -1.23
N ALA A 19 5.77 6.66 -0.77
CA ALA A 19 6.01 6.84 0.65
C ALA A 19 7.12 7.85 0.87
N VAL A 20 6.98 8.62 1.94
CA VAL A 20 8.05 9.46 2.46
C VAL A 20 8.43 8.86 3.80
N LEU A 21 9.65 8.34 3.89
CA LEU A 21 10.08 7.60 5.07
C LEU A 21 10.50 8.56 6.16
N GLN A 22 10.13 8.23 7.39
CA GLN A 22 10.24 9.15 8.49
C GLN A 22 11.69 9.43 8.89
N ASP A 23 12.50 8.37 8.97
CA ASP A 23 13.83 8.52 9.54
C ASP A 23 14.78 9.30 8.66
N GLN A 24 14.71 9.07 7.37
CA GLN A 24 15.69 9.64 6.44
C GLN A 24 15.10 10.65 5.49
N GLY A 25 13.79 10.83 5.54
CA GLY A 25 13.14 11.69 4.58
C GLY A 25 13.27 11.20 3.16
N SER A 26 13.73 9.96 2.97
CA SER A 26 13.84 9.42 1.63
C SER A 26 12.47 9.09 1.08
N THR A 27 12.37 9.04 -0.23
CA THR A 27 11.11 8.77 -0.89
C THR A 27 11.19 7.42 -1.59
N PHE A 28 10.02 6.83 -1.77
CA PHE A 28 9.87 5.54 -2.39
C PHE A 28 8.63 5.59 -3.26
N ALA A 29 8.70 5.05 -4.46
CA ALA A 29 7.55 5.01 -5.34
C ALA A 29 7.64 3.76 -6.19
N THR A 30 6.52 3.06 -6.31
CA THR A 30 6.48 1.87 -7.14
C THR A 30 5.05 1.60 -7.58
N PRO A 31 4.88 1.10 -8.81
CA PRO A 31 3.59 0.52 -9.18
C PRO A 31 3.38 -0.75 -8.38
N ALA A 32 2.15 -1.04 -8.05
CA ALA A 32 1.82 -2.22 -7.26
C ALA A 32 0.40 -2.64 -7.52
N MET A 33 0.08 -3.86 -7.06
CA MET A 33 -1.30 -4.33 -7.05
C MET A 33 -1.78 -4.33 -5.61
N MET A 34 -2.88 -3.65 -5.36
CA MET A 34 -3.51 -3.67 -4.06
C MET A 34 -4.27 -4.99 -3.94
N LYS A 35 -3.83 -5.84 -3.02
CA LYS A 35 -4.41 -7.17 -2.88
C LYS A 35 -5.49 -7.20 -1.79
N ASN A 36 -5.29 -6.46 -0.73
CA ASN A 36 -6.35 -6.26 0.24
C ASN A 36 -6.09 -5.00 1.03
N ILE A 37 -7.15 -4.47 1.62
CA ILE A 37 -7.07 -3.27 2.41
C ILE A 37 -8.15 -3.32 3.47
N SER A 38 -7.83 -2.79 4.65
CA SER A 38 -8.76 -2.66 5.75
C SER A 38 -8.45 -1.37 6.48
N ARG A 39 -9.18 -1.11 7.55
CA ARG A 39 -8.88 0.06 8.37
C ARG A 39 -7.53 -0.04 9.03
N GLY A 40 -7.04 -1.24 9.25
CA GLY A 40 -5.78 -1.44 9.96
C GLY A 40 -4.57 -1.51 9.09
N GLY A 41 -4.73 -1.70 7.80
CA GLY A 41 -3.55 -1.83 6.95
C GLY A 41 -3.88 -2.27 5.55
N ALA A 42 -2.82 -2.58 4.81
CA ALA A 42 -2.96 -2.96 3.41
C ALA A 42 -1.88 -3.97 3.05
N TYR A 43 -2.17 -4.78 2.05
CA TYR A 43 -1.19 -5.70 1.47
C TYR A 43 -1.10 -5.45 -0.02
N LEU A 44 0.13 -5.27 -0.49
CA LEU A 44 0.41 -4.92 -1.87
C LEU A 44 1.36 -5.93 -2.46
N GLU A 45 1.27 -6.10 -3.76
CA GLU A 45 2.20 -6.95 -4.49
C GLU A 45 2.93 -6.12 -5.53
N CYS A 46 4.26 -6.21 -5.51
CA CYS A 46 5.13 -5.42 -6.37
C CYS A 46 5.93 -6.34 -7.27
N ASP A 47 6.25 -5.86 -8.47
CA ASP A 47 7.10 -6.61 -9.39
C ASP A 47 8.58 -6.51 -9.04
N THR A 48 8.97 -5.42 -8.40
CA THR A 48 10.34 -5.20 -8.01
C THR A 48 10.43 -5.12 -6.50
N GLU A 49 11.59 -5.47 -5.98
CA GLU A 49 11.78 -5.50 -4.53
C GLU A 49 11.70 -4.08 -3.97
N PRO A 50 10.79 -3.83 -3.02
CA PRO A 50 10.71 -2.51 -2.41
C PRO A 50 11.97 -2.19 -1.63
N GLN A 51 12.41 -0.96 -1.73
CA GLN A 51 13.59 -0.48 -0.98
C GLN A 51 13.16 -0.04 0.41
N LEU A 52 12.62 -0.98 1.17
CA LEU A 52 12.06 -0.72 2.50
C LEU A 52 12.55 -1.80 3.44
N PHE A 53 12.53 -1.48 4.73
CA PHE A 53 12.87 -2.44 5.77
C PHE A 53 11.69 -2.64 6.70
N GLN A 54 11.61 -3.83 7.25
CA GLN A 54 10.59 -4.13 8.24
C GLN A 54 10.74 -3.16 9.41
N GLY A 55 9.62 -2.59 9.83
CA GLY A 55 9.61 -1.64 10.93
C GLY A 55 9.70 -0.19 10.51
N GLU A 56 10.04 0.07 9.26
CA GLU A 56 10.12 1.46 8.81
C GLU A 56 8.75 2.12 8.84
N ILE A 57 8.75 3.40 9.21
CA ILE A 57 7.53 4.19 9.31
C ILE A 57 7.63 5.31 8.28
N GLY A 58 6.51 5.58 7.65
CA GLY A 58 6.46 6.67 6.69
C GLY A 58 5.04 7.09 6.41
N HIS A 59 4.92 8.12 5.58
CA HIS A 59 3.62 8.55 5.08
C HIS A 59 3.43 7.92 3.72
N PHE A 60 2.45 7.04 3.64
CA PHE A 60 2.18 6.27 2.43
C PHE A 60 0.98 6.84 1.71
N THR A 61 1.05 6.86 0.40
CA THR A 61 -0.05 7.31 -0.45
C THR A 61 -0.29 6.25 -1.51
N PHE A 62 -1.54 5.88 -1.68
CA PHE A 62 -1.96 4.94 -2.72
C PHE A 62 -2.92 5.67 -3.64
N SER A 63 -2.63 5.69 -4.92
CA SER A 63 -3.45 6.42 -5.88
C SER A 63 -3.60 5.61 -7.15
N ALA A 64 -4.53 6.02 -7.99
CA ALA A 64 -4.70 5.39 -9.28
C ALA A 64 -3.47 5.64 -10.15
N PRO A 65 -3.09 4.68 -10.99
CA PRO A 65 -1.97 4.91 -11.89
C PRO A 65 -2.29 6.04 -12.87
N ALA A 66 -1.23 6.65 -13.38
CA ALA A 66 -1.39 7.70 -14.37
C ALA A 66 -2.15 7.17 -15.58
N GLY A 67 -3.07 7.97 -16.09
CA GLY A 67 -3.86 7.57 -17.24
C GLY A 67 -5.11 6.79 -16.92
N GLN A 68 -5.38 6.51 -15.67
CA GLN A 68 -6.55 5.74 -15.27
C GLN A 68 -7.41 6.53 -14.29
N GLN A 69 -7.60 7.80 -14.54
CA GLN A 69 -8.30 8.68 -13.61
C GLN A 69 -9.55 9.28 -14.21
N GLU A 70 -10.16 8.57 -15.16
CA GLU A 70 -11.36 9.11 -15.80
C GLU A 70 -12.50 9.29 -14.81
N MET A 71 -12.53 8.46 -13.78
CA MET A 71 -13.59 8.52 -12.79
C MET A 71 -13.25 9.45 -11.65
N GLY A 72 -12.16 10.19 -11.77
CA GLY A 72 -11.67 11.01 -10.69
C GLY A 72 -10.44 10.38 -10.07
N ASP A 73 -9.77 11.14 -9.25
CA ASP A 73 -8.53 10.69 -8.60
C ASP A 73 -8.83 10.38 -7.15
N VAL A 74 -8.86 9.11 -6.80
CA VAL A 74 -9.04 8.68 -5.43
C VAL A 74 -7.67 8.37 -4.85
N ARG A 75 -7.38 9.00 -3.74
CA ARG A 75 -6.08 8.88 -3.11
C ARG A 75 -6.27 8.56 -1.65
N LEU A 76 -5.58 7.54 -1.19
CA LEU A 76 -5.60 7.15 0.21
C LEU A 76 -4.23 7.44 0.80
N ALA A 77 -4.20 8.16 1.90
CA ALA A 77 -2.95 8.52 2.56
C ALA A 77 -3.01 8.11 4.02
N ALA A 78 -1.90 7.59 4.53
CA ALA A 78 -1.84 7.16 5.91
C ALA A 78 -0.40 7.13 6.38
N LYS A 79 -0.20 7.42 7.67
CA LYS A 79 1.05 7.08 8.32
C LYS A 79 1.02 5.59 8.60
N ALA A 80 2.07 4.90 8.21
CA ALA A 80 2.05 3.44 8.28
C ALA A 80 3.43 2.91 8.62
N ARG A 81 3.44 1.68 9.12
CA ARG A 81 4.67 0.95 9.43
C ARG A 81 4.74 -0.27 8.55
N VAL A 82 5.93 -0.55 8.02
CA VAL A 82 6.17 -1.75 7.25
C VAL A 82 6.18 -2.93 8.21
N CYS A 83 5.17 -3.81 8.09
CA CYS A 83 5.07 -4.96 8.97
C CYS A 83 5.86 -6.14 8.46
N ARG A 84 5.82 -6.35 7.14
CA ARG A 84 6.40 -7.55 6.57
C ARG A 84 6.69 -7.32 5.11
N LEU A 85 7.80 -7.89 4.68
CA LEU A 85 8.17 -7.94 3.28
C LEU A 85 8.30 -9.41 2.90
N ASP A 86 7.54 -9.83 1.92
CA ASP A 86 7.52 -11.21 1.48
C ASP A 86 8.15 -11.30 0.11
N ARG A 87 8.83 -12.40 -0.14
CA ARG A 87 9.34 -12.70 -1.46
C ARG A 87 8.63 -13.95 -1.95
N HIS A 88 7.95 -13.81 -3.07
CA HIS A 88 7.22 -14.92 -3.66
C HIS A 88 8.01 -15.49 -4.83
N HIS A 89 8.11 -16.79 -4.85
CA HIS A 89 8.79 -17.49 -5.93
C HIS A 89 7.76 -18.22 -6.75
N GLY A 90 7.98 -18.24 -8.05
CA GLY A 90 7.08 -18.88 -8.97
C GLY A 90 7.62 -18.66 -10.37
N ASP A 91 6.72 -18.65 -11.34
CA ASP A 91 7.12 -18.34 -12.71
C ASP A 91 7.70 -16.95 -12.81
N ARG A 92 7.20 -16.04 -12.00
CA ARG A 92 7.69 -14.67 -11.92
C ARG A 92 7.89 -14.33 -10.46
N ALA A 93 9.03 -13.75 -10.17
CA ALA A 93 9.26 -13.27 -8.81
C ALA A 93 8.39 -12.08 -8.55
N SER A 94 7.84 -12.00 -7.34
CA SER A 94 7.09 -10.84 -6.90
C SER A 94 7.37 -10.64 -5.42
N PHE A 95 6.98 -9.48 -4.93
CA PHE A 95 7.29 -9.08 -3.57
C PHE A 95 6.04 -8.55 -2.91
N GLY A 96 5.76 -9.04 -1.71
CA GLY A 96 4.63 -8.58 -0.94
C GLY A 96 5.05 -7.55 0.07
N LEU A 97 4.21 -6.53 0.24
CA LEU A 97 4.45 -5.46 1.19
C LEU A 97 3.22 -5.32 2.06
N ALA A 98 3.38 -5.64 3.34
CA ALA A 98 2.30 -5.48 4.32
C ALA A 98 2.60 -4.27 5.17
N VAL A 99 1.65 -3.34 5.25
CA VAL A 99 1.80 -2.15 6.07
C VAL A 99 0.65 -2.09 7.06
N GLU A 100 0.95 -1.56 8.23
CA GLU A 100 -0.02 -1.31 9.29
C GLU A 100 -0.25 0.19 9.38
N PHE A 101 -1.50 0.61 9.32
CA PHE A 101 -1.82 2.03 9.44
C PHE A 101 -1.70 2.43 10.90
N LEU A 102 -0.88 3.45 11.16
CA LEU A 102 -0.68 3.96 12.51
C LEU A 102 -1.65 5.07 12.86
N SER A 103 -2.24 5.67 11.84
CA SER A 103 -3.31 6.62 12.02
C SER A 103 -4.42 6.24 11.05
N GLY A 104 -5.63 6.68 11.31
CA GLY A 104 -6.71 6.39 10.41
C GLY A 104 -6.38 6.88 9.01
N PRO A 105 -6.59 6.06 8.00
CA PRO A 105 -6.32 6.52 6.65
C PRO A 105 -7.28 7.62 6.24
N LEU A 106 -6.75 8.56 5.48
CA LEU A 106 -7.54 9.65 4.91
C LEU A 106 -7.74 9.38 3.44
N ILE A 107 -8.96 9.53 3.00
CA ILE A 107 -9.30 9.31 1.60
C ILE A 107 -9.58 10.67 0.96
N PHE A 108 -8.85 10.96 -0.09
CA PHE A 108 -9.05 12.17 -0.86
C PHE A 108 -9.65 11.80 -2.19
N TYR A 109 -10.59 12.61 -2.64
CA TYR A 109 -11.25 12.36 -3.90
C TYR A 109 -11.27 13.65 -4.70
N GLN A 110 -10.74 13.61 -5.90
CA GLN A 110 -10.72 14.74 -6.80
C GLN A 110 -11.30 14.33 -8.12
N LYS A 111 -12.09 15.18 -8.67
CA LYS A 111 -12.59 14.96 -10.03
C LYS A 111 -11.73 15.63 -11.05
#